data_a0e64cf1b61cb658091aabdc9439a503
#
_entry.id   a0e64cf1b61cb658091aabdc9439a503
#
_cell.length_a   1.000
_cell.length_b   1.000
_cell.length_c   1.000
_cell.angle_alpha   90.00
_cell.angle_beta   90.00
_cell.angle_gamma   90.00
#
_symmetry.space_group_name_H-M   'P 1'
#
loop_
_entity.id
_entity.type
_entity.pdbx_description
1 polymer ?
#
loop_
_entity_poly.entity_id
_entity_poly.type
_entity_poly.pdbx_seq_one_letter_code
_entity_poly.pdbx_strand_id
1 'polypeptide(L)'
;MILLIDNYDSFSYNVYQLVGSVNPDIRVIRNDECSVDEIRAMNPSHIILSPGPGRPDKAGVCENVIRELGGRIPILGICLGHQAICEVAGATVTYASHLMHGKQSLATLDTDSVLFRGMKKVITVARYHSLVADPQTIPTELKVTAVTEDGEVMAVEQTEKQIYGVQFHPESVLTPDGRQVIVNFLQTQKGAGRNMIKEAVAKLVKNEDIGYDMAKTVMDEIMSGEASDILKSAYLTALSQKGETIEEITGSAEEMRKFGRKLGADVEALEIVGTGGDGSNSFNISTTASIVISAAGVPVAKHGNRAASSKSGAADCLEALGVNITIEPEQSKTLLEEIGICFLFAQKYHTAMKYVGPIRKELGIRTIFNILGPLANPAGPVYQIMGAYDESLLPSMAKVLSNLGVKRGMVVYGQDRLDEISASAPTTVCEIDNGTFKNYVITPEEFGMERCTKEDLVGGTPQENAEITRAILNGEKGPKRNAVLLNAAAALYVAGKADSMAGGVKLAEKVIDTGLAKAQLERFIKLSNEV
;
A
#
# COMPACT_ATOMS: atom_id res chain seq x y z
N MET A 1 -24.46 -0.58 -0.55
CA MET A 1 -24.91 0.80 -0.86
C MET A 1 -24.48 1.14 -2.28
N ILE A 2 -25.41 1.65 -3.12
CA ILE A 2 -25.13 2.24 -4.43
C ILE A 2 -24.84 3.72 -4.23
N LEU A 3 -23.83 4.27 -4.92
CA LEU A 3 -23.53 5.70 -4.88
C LEU A 3 -23.93 6.36 -6.20
N LEU A 4 -24.81 7.33 -6.15
CA LEU A 4 -25.15 8.21 -7.28
C LEU A 4 -24.40 9.54 -7.12
N ILE A 5 -23.55 9.87 -8.08
CA ILE A 5 -22.84 11.16 -8.16
C ILE A 5 -23.67 12.07 -9.06
N ASP A 6 -24.22 13.10 -8.47
CA ASP A 6 -25.12 14.05 -9.13
C ASP A 6 -24.34 15.22 -9.73
N ASN A 7 -24.43 15.38 -11.05
CA ASN A 7 -23.83 16.44 -11.82
C ASN A 7 -24.73 17.70 -11.94
N TYR A 8 -25.52 17.98 -10.89
CA TYR A 8 -26.44 19.12 -10.85
C TYR A 8 -27.50 19.09 -11.95
N ASP A 9 -28.02 17.89 -12.25
CA ASP A 9 -29.03 17.67 -13.29
C ASP A 9 -30.43 17.51 -12.72
N SER A 10 -31.42 18.03 -13.42
CA SER A 10 -32.84 17.91 -13.04
C SER A 10 -33.34 16.46 -13.11
N PHE A 11 -32.72 15.59 -13.91
CA PHE A 11 -33.08 14.18 -14.05
C PHE A 11 -32.32 13.26 -13.05
N SER A 12 -31.38 13.76 -12.27
CA SER A 12 -30.65 12.95 -11.28
C SER A 12 -31.59 12.26 -10.29
N TYR A 13 -32.65 12.93 -9.87
CA TYR A 13 -33.64 12.32 -8.97
C TYR A 13 -34.52 11.29 -9.67
N ASN A 14 -34.71 11.36 -10.99
CA ASN A 14 -35.40 10.31 -11.75
C ASN A 14 -34.50 9.07 -11.82
N VAL A 15 -33.18 9.25 -12.01
CA VAL A 15 -32.19 8.16 -11.89
C VAL A 15 -32.25 7.55 -10.49
N TYR A 16 -32.24 8.38 -9.43
CA TYR A 16 -32.36 7.93 -8.05
C TYR A 16 -33.62 7.07 -7.83
N GLN A 17 -34.76 7.53 -8.32
CA GLN A 17 -36.04 6.81 -8.18
C GLN A 17 -36.02 5.49 -8.96
N LEU A 18 -35.50 5.49 -10.20
CA LEU A 18 -35.43 4.29 -11.02
C LEU A 18 -34.53 3.25 -10.37
N VAL A 19 -33.32 3.63 -9.93
CA VAL A 19 -32.36 2.76 -9.23
C VAL A 19 -32.93 2.29 -7.91
N GLY A 20 -33.51 3.19 -7.12
CA GLY A 20 -34.14 2.89 -5.84
C GLY A 20 -35.32 1.92 -5.94
N SER A 21 -36.04 1.90 -7.09
CA SER A 21 -37.08 0.91 -7.37
C SER A 21 -36.56 -0.51 -7.56
N VAL A 22 -35.24 -0.66 -7.86
CA VAL A 22 -34.55 -1.95 -8.01
C VAL A 22 -33.79 -2.30 -6.72
N ASN A 23 -33.08 -1.34 -6.15
CA ASN A 23 -32.35 -1.49 -4.89
C ASN A 23 -32.43 -0.17 -4.08
N PRO A 24 -33.13 -0.17 -2.92
CA PRO A 24 -33.34 1.05 -2.12
C PRO A 24 -32.10 1.52 -1.35
N ASP A 25 -31.01 0.71 -1.27
CA ASP A 25 -29.77 1.09 -0.59
C ASP A 25 -28.91 1.98 -1.50
N ILE A 26 -29.39 3.21 -1.73
CA ILE A 26 -28.76 4.21 -2.61
C ILE A 26 -28.53 5.52 -1.85
N ARG A 27 -27.34 6.09 -2.03
CA ARG A 27 -26.94 7.42 -1.52
C ARG A 27 -26.62 8.34 -2.69
N VAL A 28 -26.97 9.62 -2.56
CA VAL A 28 -26.63 10.69 -3.51
C VAL A 28 -25.60 11.61 -2.89
N ILE A 29 -24.60 11.99 -3.67
CA ILE A 29 -23.64 13.07 -3.37
C ILE A 29 -23.52 13.98 -4.59
N ARG A 30 -23.10 15.23 -4.40
CA ARG A 30 -22.76 16.13 -5.51
C ARG A 30 -21.37 15.81 -6.05
N ASN A 31 -21.12 16.14 -7.32
CA ASN A 31 -19.85 15.85 -7.99
C ASN A 31 -18.65 16.67 -7.47
N ASP A 32 -18.88 17.62 -6.59
CA ASP A 32 -17.90 18.49 -5.92
C ASP A 32 -17.92 18.36 -4.39
N GLU A 33 -18.73 17.45 -3.84
CA GLU A 33 -18.93 17.27 -2.40
C GLU A 33 -17.86 16.41 -1.74
N CYS A 34 -17.31 15.42 -2.45
CA CYS A 34 -16.37 14.44 -1.93
C CYS A 34 -15.18 14.23 -2.86
N SER A 35 -14.01 13.99 -2.28
CA SER A 35 -12.84 13.50 -2.98
C SER A 35 -12.98 12.01 -3.37
N VAL A 36 -12.14 11.53 -4.30
CA VAL A 36 -12.11 10.10 -4.68
C VAL A 36 -11.79 9.20 -3.48
N ASP A 37 -10.92 9.65 -2.58
CA ASP A 37 -10.54 8.89 -1.38
C ASP A 37 -11.71 8.76 -0.40
N GLU A 38 -12.51 9.81 -0.22
CA GLU A 38 -13.73 9.74 0.59
C GLU A 38 -14.77 8.82 -0.04
N ILE A 39 -14.95 8.87 -1.37
CA ILE A 39 -15.82 7.94 -2.11
C ILE A 39 -15.32 6.49 -1.95
N ARG A 40 -14.01 6.27 -2.05
CA ARG A 40 -13.40 4.95 -1.82
C ARG A 40 -13.67 4.45 -0.40
N ALA A 41 -13.53 5.33 0.60
CA ALA A 41 -13.79 5.01 2.01
C ALA A 41 -15.27 4.68 2.31
N MET A 42 -16.22 5.23 1.54
CA MET A 42 -17.64 4.85 1.61
C MET A 42 -17.89 3.41 1.14
N ASN A 43 -16.95 2.84 0.39
CA ASN A 43 -16.99 1.47 -0.09
C ASN A 43 -18.30 1.09 -0.82
N PRO A 44 -18.77 1.86 -1.83
CA PRO A 44 -20.02 1.56 -2.52
C PRO A 44 -19.91 0.24 -3.31
N SER A 45 -21.04 -0.44 -3.48
CA SER A 45 -21.16 -1.63 -4.31
C SER A 45 -21.14 -1.29 -5.80
N HIS A 46 -21.70 -0.15 -6.18
CA HIS A 46 -21.82 0.38 -7.54
C HIS A 46 -21.74 1.91 -7.49
N ILE A 47 -21.22 2.52 -8.55
CA ILE A 47 -21.21 3.97 -8.74
C ILE A 47 -22.01 4.29 -10.01
N ILE A 48 -22.89 5.29 -9.93
CA ILE A 48 -23.62 5.84 -11.08
C ILE A 48 -23.24 7.31 -11.21
N LEU A 49 -22.78 7.71 -12.39
CA LEU A 49 -22.51 9.10 -12.76
C LEU A 49 -23.72 9.63 -13.50
N SER A 50 -24.38 10.62 -12.93
CA SER A 50 -25.65 11.14 -13.47
C SER A 50 -25.48 11.89 -14.79
N PRO A 51 -26.58 12.16 -15.52
CA PRO A 51 -26.62 13.24 -16.50
C PRO A 51 -26.17 14.57 -15.88
N GLY A 52 -25.87 15.56 -16.73
CA GLY A 52 -25.49 16.88 -16.26
C GLY A 52 -25.30 17.88 -17.39
N PRO A 53 -25.24 19.18 -17.10
CA PRO A 53 -24.95 20.22 -18.07
C PRO A 53 -23.45 20.33 -18.35
N GLY A 54 -23.10 20.89 -19.51
CA GLY A 54 -21.73 21.25 -19.87
C GLY A 54 -20.91 20.11 -20.49
N ARG A 55 -19.63 20.08 -20.21
CA ARG A 55 -18.66 19.10 -20.75
C ARG A 55 -18.11 18.21 -19.63
N PRO A 56 -17.63 17.00 -19.96
CA PRO A 56 -17.10 16.05 -18.98
C PRO A 56 -15.96 16.59 -18.10
N ASP A 57 -15.04 17.37 -18.68
CA ASP A 57 -13.92 18.01 -17.97
C ASP A 57 -14.36 18.97 -16.85
N LYS A 58 -15.64 19.36 -16.81
CA LYS A 58 -16.25 20.20 -15.78
C LYS A 58 -17.17 19.43 -14.82
N ALA A 59 -17.23 18.11 -14.93
CA ALA A 59 -18.07 17.25 -14.10
C ALA A 59 -17.44 16.89 -12.73
N GLY A 60 -16.68 17.80 -12.14
CA GLY A 60 -16.11 17.63 -10.80
C GLY A 60 -15.25 16.37 -10.67
N VAL A 61 -15.58 15.49 -9.71
CA VAL A 61 -14.81 14.29 -9.39
C VAL A 61 -14.98 13.14 -10.41
N CYS A 62 -15.94 13.24 -11.36
CA CYS A 62 -16.38 12.11 -12.19
C CYS A 62 -15.24 11.42 -12.97
N GLU A 63 -14.39 12.19 -13.66
CA GLU A 63 -13.28 11.60 -14.41
C GLU A 63 -12.26 10.90 -13.52
N ASN A 64 -11.94 11.47 -12.36
CA ASN A 64 -11.03 10.86 -11.40
C ASN A 64 -11.61 9.57 -10.80
N VAL A 65 -12.92 9.55 -10.54
CA VAL A 65 -13.63 8.31 -10.13
C VAL A 65 -13.50 7.22 -11.19
N ILE A 66 -13.68 7.56 -12.48
CA ILE A 66 -13.51 6.60 -13.58
C ILE A 66 -12.08 6.07 -13.64
N ARG A 67 -11.06 6.95 -13.55
CA ARG A 67 -9.64 6.58 -13.63
C ARG A 67 -9.19 5.71 -12.45
N GLU A 68 -9.61 6.06 -11.22
CA GLU A 68 -9.07 5.45 -10.00
C GLU A 68 -9.91 4.31 -9.44
N LEU A 69 -11.22 4.32 -9.68
CA LEU A 69 -12.15 3.31 -9.15
C LEU A 69 -12.65 2.34 -10.22
N GLY A 70 -12.45 2.62 -11.51
CA GLY A 70 -12.71 1.68 -12.60
C GLY A 70 -11.93 0.38 -12.45
N GLY A 71 -12.60 -0.76 -12.60
CA GLY A 71 -12.06 -2.10 -12.33
C GLY A 71 -12.10 -2.53 -10.87
N ARG A 72 -12.44 -1.61 -9.96
CA ARG A 72 -12.62 -1.90 -8.53
C ARG A 72 -14.09 -1.91 -8.15
N ILE A 73 -14.84 -0.96 -8.67
CA ILE A 73 -16.26 -0.77 -8.43
C ILE A 73 -16.93 -0.64 -9.79
N PRO A 74 -18.03 -1.36 -10.06
CA PRO A 74 -18.80 -1.17 -11.28
C PRO A 74 -19.28 0.28 -11.41
N ILE A 75 -19.02 0.89 -12.57
CA ILE A 75 -19.37 2.29 -12.86
C ILE A 75 -20.33 2.34 -14.05
N LEU A 76 -21.46 3.03 -13.89
CA LEU A 76 -22.38 3.36 -14.99
C LEU A 76 -22.41 4.88 -15.17
N GLY A 77 -22.04 5.35 -16.35
CA GLY A 77 -22.21 6.75 -16.76
C GLY A 77 -23.47 6.93 -17.60
N ILE A 78 -24.29 7.92 -17.27
CA ILE A 78 -25.52 8.29 -17.99
C ILE A 78 -25.32 9.67 -18.61
N CYS A 79 -25.52 9.82 -19.91
CA CYS A 79 -25.41 11.05 -20.69
C CYS A 79 -24.06 11.74 -20.47
N LEU A 80 -23.94 12.76 -19.62
CA LEU A 80 -22.67 13.40 -19.26
C LEU A 80 -21.68 12.38 -18.66
N GLY A 81 -22.16 11.48 -17.80
CA GLY A 81 -21.31 10.41 -17.24
C GLY A 81 -20.79 9.44 -18.30
N HIS A 82 -21.56 9.12 -19.34
CA HIS A 82 -21.08 8.35 -20.50
C HIS A 82 -20.01 9.09 -21.29
N GLN A 83 -20.22 10.41 -21.51
CA GLN A 83 -19.22 11.25 -22.20
C GLN A 83 -17.92 11.31 -21.39
N ALA A 84 -17.99 11.41 -20.06
CA ALA A 84 -16.80 11.35 -19.20
C ALA A 84 -16.06 10.01 -19.31
N ILE A 85 -16.76 8.89 -19.44
CA ILE A 85 -16.15 7.57 -19.70
C ILE A 85 -15.42 7.57 -21.05
N CYS A 86 -16.05 8.10 -22.09
CA CYS A 86 -15.44 8.18 -23.42
C CYS A 86 -14.19 9.07 -23.40
N GLU A 87 -14.24 10.24 -22.77
CA GLU A 87 -13.11 11.20 -22.70
C GLU A 87 -11.94 10.62 -21.88
N VAL A 88 -12.21 9.98 -20.75
CA VAL A 88 -11.18 9.28 -19.95
C VAL A 88 -10.51 8.15 -20.73
N ALA A 89 -11.25 7.46 -21.59
CA ALA A 89 -10.70 6.42 -22.46
C ALA A 89 -9.88 7.00 -23.64
N GLY A 90 -9.93 8.31 -23.90
CA GLY A 90 -9.20 8.98 -24.96
C GLY A 90 -10.03 9.31 -26.21
N ALA A 91 -11.35 9.10 -26.17
CA ALA A 91 -12.25 9.52 -27.25
C ALA A 91 -12.52 11.03 -27.18
N THR A 92 -12.85 11.61 -28.32
CA THR A 92 -13.22 13.03 -28.43
C THR A 92 -14.72 13.21 -28.22
N VAL A 93 -15.11 14.10 -27.32
CA VAL A 93 -16.52 14.51 -27.15
C VAL A 93 -16.77 15.78 -27.95
N THR A 94 -17.68 15.68 -28.93
CA THR A 94 -18.00 16.74 -29.91
C THR A 94 -19.48 17.03 -29.96
N TYR A 95 -19.90 18.00 -30.79
CA TYR A 95 -21.31 18.31 -30.97
C TYR A 95 -21.99 17.22 -31.80
N ALA A 96 -23.21 16.83 -31.36
CA ALA A 96 -24.08 15.96 -32.11
C ALA A 96 -24.44 16.58 -33.48
N SER A 97 -24.65 15.73 -34.49
CA SER A 97 -25.10 16.18 -35.84
C SER A 97 -26.46 16.90 -35.79
N HIS A 98 -27.28 16.52 -34.82
CA HIS A 98 -28.59 17.11 -34.58
C HIS A 98 -28.80 17.33 -33.08
N LEU A 99 -29.36 18.49 -32.74
CA LEU A 99 -29.76 18.76 -31.36
C LEU A 99 -30.90 17.82 -30.93
N MET A 100 -30.62 17.00 -29.94
CA MET A 100 -31.59 16.08 -29.35
C MET A 100 -32.03 16.56 -27.99
N HIS A 101 -33.33 16.96 -27.87
CA HIS A 101 -33.88 17.37 -26.59
C HIS A 101 -35.32 16.83 -26.47
N GLY A 102 -35.48 15.79 -25.64
CA GLY A 102 -36.77 15.12 -25.46
C GLY A 102 -37.27 14.34 -26.70
N LYS A 103 -36.34 13.87 -27.52
CA LYS A 103 -36.68 13.08 -28.71
C LYS A 103 -36.39 11.60 -28.49
N GLN A 104 -37.17 10.75 -29.16
CA GLN A 104 -36.95 9.31 -29.21
C GLN A 104 -36.16 8.94 -30.47
N SER A 105 -35.30 7.94 -30.33
CA SER A 105 -34.61 7.27 -31.44
C SER A 105 -34.64 5.77 -31.22
N LEU A 106 -34.51 5.03 -32.32
CA LEU A 106 -34.25 3.59 -32.25
C LEU A 106 -32.73 3.37 -32.08
N ALA A 107 -32.37 2.57 -31.09
CA ALA A 107 -30.99 2.15 -30.85
C ALA A 107 -30.86 0.65 -31.10
N THR A 108 -29.89 0.28 -31.92
CA THR A 108 -29.50 -1.11 -32.15
C THR A 108 -28.49 -1.52 -31.09
N LEU A 109 -28.77 -2.58 -30.35
CA LEU A 109 -28.01 -3.06 -29.21
C LEU A 109 -27.17 -4.29 -29.56
N ASP A 110 -26.01 -4.36 -28.94
CA ASP A 110 -25.26 -5.60 -28.76
C ASP A 110 -25.84 -6.34 -27.53
N THR A 111 -26.65 -7.36 -27.79
CA THR A 111 -27.33 -8.11 -26.72
C THR A 111 -26.41 -9.06 -25.94
N ASP A 112 -25.17 -9.25 -26.38
CA ASP A 112 -24.14 -9.98 -25.63
C ASP A 112 -23.45 -9.11 -24.59
N SER A 113 -23.64 -7.78 -24.67
CA SER A 113 -23.12 -6.84 -23.68
C SER A 113 -23.81 -7.00 -22.33
N VAL A 114 -23.08 -6.62 -21.26
CA VAL A 114 -23.59 -6.74 -19.88
C VAL A 114 -24.90 -5.96 -19.69
N LEU A 115 -24.96 -4.71 -20.16
CA LEU A 115 -26.12 -3.84 -19.95
C LEU A 115 -27.37 -4.32 -20.70
N PHE A 116 -27.19 -5.02 -21.84
CA PHE A 116 -28.32 -5.32 -22.75
C PHE A 116 -28.67 -6.81 -22.81
N ARG A 117 -28.09 -7.60 -21.91
CA ARG A 117 -28.36 -9.04 -21.83
C ARG A 117 -29.86 -9.29 -21.59
N GLY A 118 -30.43 -10.14 -22.43
CA GLY A 118 -31.86 -10.51 -22.37
C GLY A 118 -32.83 -9.44 -22.91
N MET A 119 -32.31 -8.35 -23.49
CA MET A 119 -33.11 -7.30 -24.11
C MET A 119 -33.34 -7.56 -25.61
N LYS A 120 -34.27 -6.84 -26.21
CA LYS A 120 -34.50 -6.86 -27.66
C LYS A 120 -33.30 -6.20 -28.37
N LYS A 121 -32.99 -6.66 -29.60
CA LYS A 121 -31.89 -6.10 -30.40
C LYS A 121 -32.09 -4.62 -30.76
N VAL A 122 -33.31 -4.14 -30.84
CA VAL A 122 -33.64 -2.72 -31.10
C VAL A 122 -34.61 -2.26 -30.04
N ILE A 123 -34.31 -1.14 -29.42
CA ILE A 123 -35.15 -0.48 -28.40
C ILE A 123 -35.34 0.99 -28.71
N THR A 124 -36.41 1.57 -28.15
CA THR A 124 -36.65 3.01 -28.17
C THR A 124 -35.93 3.67 -26.99
N VAL A 125 -35.11 4.71 -27.25
CA VAL A 125 -34.35 5.45 -26.25
C VAL A 125 -34.66 6.95 -26.30
N ALA A 126 -34.68 7.59 -25.13
CA ALA A 126 -34.84 9.03 -24.99
C ALA A 126 -33.48 9.73 -25.05
N ARG A 127 -33.38 10.78 -25.84
CA ARG A 127 -32.17 11.59 -26.04
C ARG A 127 -32.39 13.03 -25.60
N TYR A 128 -31.47 13.54 -24.75
CA TYR A 128 -31.46 14.91 -24.20
C TYR A 128 -30.07 15.53 -24.24
N HIS A 129 -29.35 15.36 -25.36
CA HIS A 129 -27.95 15.77 -25.45
C HIS A 129 -27.66 16.61 -26.70
N SER A 130 -26.68 17.50 -26.59
CA SER A 130 -26.06 18.26 -27.69
C SER A 130 -24.62 17.81 -27.97
N LEU A 131 -24.04 17.03 -27.08
CA LEU A 131 -22.69 16.46 -27.21
C LEU A 131 -22.77 14.93 -27.33
N VAL A 132 -21.83 14.36 -28.06
CA VAL A 132 -21.67 12.91 -28.29
C VAL A 132 -20.20 12.53 -28.38
N ALA A 133 -19.87 11.28 -28.10
CA ALA A 133 -18.56 10.73 -28.41
C ALA A 133 -18.42 10.57 -29.94
N ASP A 134 -17.31 11.07 -30.50
CA ASP A 134 -16.99 10.87 -31.93
C ASP A 134 -16.65 9.40 -32.16
N PRO A 135 -17.46 8.66 -32.97
CA PRO A 135 -17.26 7.23 -33.20
C PRO A 135 -15.87 6.87 -33.75
N GLN A 136 -15.24 7.80 -34.49
CA GLN A 136 -13.94 7.57 -35.12
C GLN A 136 -12.75 7.67 -34.13
N THR A 137 -13.00 8.21 -32.94
CA THR A 137 -11.96 8.43 -31.93
C THR A 137 -12.05 7.44 -30.75
N ILE A 138 -13.09 6.59 -30.73
CA ILE A 138 -13.26 5.61 -29.64
C ILE A 138 -12.16 4.54 -29.75
N PRO A 139 -11.33 4.37 -28.69
CA PRO A 139 -10.25 3.38 -28.71
C PRO A 139 -10.79 1.94 -28.63
N THR A 140 -9.98 1.00 -29.05
CA THR A 140 -10.36 -0.43 -29.15
C THR A 140 -10.70 -1.06 -27.81
N GLU A 141 -10.16 -0.51 -26.71
CA GLU A 141 -10.41 -0.96 -25.34
C GLU A 141 -11.81 -0.59 -24.84
N LEU A 142 -12.48 0.36 -25.51
CA LEU A 142 -13.84 0.78 -25.19
C LEU A 142 -14.80 0.31 -26.27
N LYS A 143 -15.45 -0.81 -26.02
CA LYS A 143 -16.39 -1.44 -26.97
C LYS A 143 -17.68 -0.63 -27.12
N VAL A 144 -18.06 -0.28 -28.34
CA VAL A 144 -19.39 0.29 -28.64
C VAL A 144 -20.43 -0.81 -28.60
N THR A 145 -21.48 -0.64 -27.77
CA THR A 145 -22.52 -1.66 -27.53
C THR A 145 -23.93 -1.22 -27.93
N ALA A 146 -24.12 0.06 -28.29
CA ALA A 146 -25.37 0.53 -28.90
C ALA A 146 -25.10 1.69 -29.85
N VAL A 147 -25.83 1.72 -30.97
CA VAL A 147 -25.78 2.81 -31.96
C VAL A 147 -27.18 3.12 -32.48
N THR A 148 -27.41 4.37 -32.85
CA THR A 148 -28.63 4.80 -33.58
C THR A 148 -28.50 4.59 -35.10
N GLU A 149 -29.61 4.72 -35.85
CA GLU A 149 -29.59 4.60 -37.31
C GLU A 149 -28.70 5.65 -37.98
N ASP A 150 -28.57 6.84 -37.38
CA ASP A 150 -27.69 7.93 -37.84
C ASP A 150 -26.23 7.73 -37.40
N GLY A 151 -25.90 6.60 -36.78
CA GLY A 151 -24.52 6.21 -36.44
C GLY A 151 -23.98 6.84 -35.14
N GLU A 152 -24.79 7.55 -34.36
CA GLU A 152 -24.36 8.08 -33.07
C GLU A 152 -24.23 6.95 -32.03
N VAL A 153 -23.14 7.00 -31.25
CA VAL A 153 -22.86 6.04 -30.20
C VAL A 153 -23.79 6.25 -29.01
N MET A 154 -24.55 5.22 -28.69
CA MET A 154 -25.54 5.25 -27.61
C MET A 154 -25.12 4.47 -26.37
N ALA A 155 -24.17 3.57 -26.49
CA ALA A 155 -23.58 2.91 -25.30
C ALA A 155 -22.18 2.39 -25.60
N VAL A 156 -21.38 2.35 -24.51
CA VAL A 156 -20.03 1.80 -24.51
C VAL A 156 -19.82 0.91 -23.28
N GLU A 157 -18.89 -0.05 -23.38
CA GLU A 157 -18.44 -0.83 -22.23
C GLU A 157 -16.96 -1.15 -22.29
N GLN A 158 -16.32 -1.16 -21.11
CA GLN A 158 -15.02 -1.73 -20.85
C GLN A 158 -15.20 -2.84 -19.80
N THR A 159 -15.49 -4.05 -20.26
CA THR A 159 -15.92 -5.16 -19.41
C THR A 159 -14.90 -5.52 -18.35
N GLU A 160 -13.61 -5.52 -18.69
CA GLU A 160 -12.50 -5.83 -17.77
C GLU A 160 -12.42 -4.86 -16.59
N LYS A 161 -12.78 -3.59 -16.81
CA LYS A 161 -12.84 -2.57 -15.77
C LYS A 161 -14.23 -2.36 -15.20
N GLN A 162 -15.23 -3.11 -15.67
CA GLN A 162 -16.65 -2.95 -15.28
C GLN A 162 -17.12 -1.49 -15.40
N ILE A 163 -16.71 -0.82 -16.48
CA ILE A 163 -17.14 0.53 -16.82
C ILE A 163 -18.13 0.46 -17.96
N TYR A 164 -19.28 1.06 -17.76
CA TYR A 164 -20.42 1.05 -18.68
C TYR A 164 -20.94 2.47 -18.87
N GLY A 165 -21.30 2.82 -20.09
CA GLY A 165 -21.86 4.14 -20.39
C GLY A 165 -23.05 4.06 -21.32
N VAL A 166 -24.09 4.83 -21.05
CA VAL A 166 -25.24 5.05 -21.95
C VAL A 166 -25.43 6.52 -22.22
N GLN A 167 -25.48 6.92 -23.50
CA GLN A 167 -25.70 8.31 -23.91
C GLN A 167 -27.16 8.71 -23.75
N PHE A 168 -28.08 7.76 -23.85
CA PHE A 168 -29.51 7.97 -23.64
C PHE A 168 -29.88 7.97 -22.15
N HIS A 169 -31.12 8.35 -21.86
CA HIS A 169 -31.67 8.47 -20.51
C HIS A 169 -32.54 7.24 -20.14
N PRO A 170 -32.00 6.25 -19.41
CA PRO A 170 -32.76 5.06 -19.01
C PRO A 170 -33.87 5.38 -18.01
N GLU A 171 -33.76 6.50 -17.28
CA GLU A 171 -34.73 6.96 -16.29
C GLU A 171 -35.97 7.68 -16.92
N SER A 172 -35.86 7.99 -18.21
CA SER A 172 -36.96 8.66 -18.93
C SER A 172 -38.13 7.72 -19.20
N VAL A 173 -39.34 8.21 -19.05
CA VAL A 173 -40.57 7.52 -19.46
C VAL A 173 -40.59 7.21 -20.97
N LEU A 174 -39.81 7.94 -21.76
CA LEU A 174 -39.62 7.74 -23.19
C LEU A 174 -38.60 6.62 -23.53
N THR A 175 -37.99 5.96 -22.52
CA THR A 175 -37.16 4.76 -22.64
C THR A 175 -37.85 3.61 -21.92
N PRO A 176 -38.83 2.92 -22.54
CA PRO A 176 -39.64 1.89 -21.85
C PRO A 176 -38.83 0.73 -21.25
N ASP A 177 -37.72 0.37 -21.90
CA ASP A 177 -36.84 -0.73 -21.48
C ASP A 177 -35.70 -0.29 -20.53
N GLY A 178 -35.67 0.99 -20.13
CA GLY A 178 -34.59 1.58 -19.34
C GLY A 178 -34.38 0.94 -17.96
N ARG A 179 -35.47 0.44 -17.33
CA ARG A 179 -35.38 -0.28 -16.07
C ARG A 179 -34.51 -1.56 -16.19
N GLN A 180 -34.59 -2.25 -17.34
CA GLN A 180 -33.80 -3.47 -17.54
C GLN A 180 -32.30 -3.18 -17.62
N VAL A 181 -31.90 -2.04 -18.19
CA VAL A 181 -30.50 -1.58 -18.20
C VAL A 181 -29.97 -1.44 -16.76
N ILE A 182 -30.74 -0.80 -15.87
CA ILE A 182 -30.36 -0.65 -14.45
C ILE A 182 -30.33 -2.00 -13.74
N VAL A 183 -31.28 -2.89 -13.99
CA VAL A 183 -31.30 -4.25 -13.40
C VAL A 183 -30.04 -5.01 -13.80
N ASN A 184 -29.68 -4.99 -15.10
CA ASN A 184 -28.49 -5.69 -15.61
C ASN A 184 -27.20 -5.10 -15.02
N PHE A 185 -27.09 -3.77 -14.91
CA PHE A 185 -25.96 -3.11 -14.28
C PHE A 185 -25.81 -3.53 -12.81
N LEU A 186 -26.89 -3.51 -12.03
CA LEU A 186 -26.85 -3.86 -10.61
C LEU A 186 -26.63 -5.35 -10.32
N GLN A 187 -26.68 -6.20 -11.34
CA GLN A 187 -26.29 -7.62 -11.25
C GLN A 187 -24.77 -7.81 -11.41
N THR A 188 -24.02 -6.80 -11.84
CA THR A 188 -22.56 -6.85 -11.84
C THR A 188 -22.04 -6.99 -10.41
N GLN A 189 -20.95 -7.71 -10.22
CA GLN A 189 -20.37 -7.90 -8.90
C GLN A 189 -19.15 -7.01 -8.76
N LYS A 190 -19.03 -6.35 -7.60
CA LYS A 190 -17.83 -5.59 -7.25
C LYS A 190 -16.61 -6.50 -7.33
N GLY A 191 -15.55 -6.05 -8.01
CA GLY A 191 -14.31 -6.82 -8.18
C GLY A 191 -14.40 -7.98 -9.18
N ALA A 192 -15.56 -8.24 -9.86
CA ALA A 192 -15.67 -9.34 -10.83
C ALA A 192 -14.82 -9.13 -12.10
N GLY A 193 -14.35 -7.89 -12.36
CA GLY A 193 -13.37 -7.57 -13.41
C GLY A 193 -11.93 -7.89 -13.03
N ARG A 194 -11.64 -8.09 -11.75
CA ARG A 194 -10.32 -8.45 -11.21
C ARG A 194 -10.41 -9.83 -10.54
N ASN A 195 -9.83 -10.81 -11.17
CA ASN A 195 -9.57 -12.14 -10.60
C ASN A 195 -8.07 -12.44 -10.68
N MET A 196 -7.23 -11.39 -10.54
CA MET A 196 -5.79 -11.54 -10.69
C MET A 196 -5.22 -12.48 -9.63
N ILE A 197 -5.73 -12.41 -8.40
CA ILE A 197 -5.34 -13.34 -7.33
C ILE A 197 -5.67 -14.81 -7.70
N LYS A 198 -6.79 -15.06 -8.39
CA LYS A 198 -7.14 -16.43 -8.83
C LYS A 198 -6.22 -16.90 -9.95
N GLU A 199 -5.86 -16.03 -10.88
CA GLU A 199 -4.89 -16.33 -11.94
C GLU A 199 -3.49 -16.55 -11.34
N ALA A 200 -3.07 -15.68 -10.40
CA ALA A 200 -1.82 -15.83 -9.69
C ALA A 200 -1.73 -17.18 -8.96
N VAL A 201 -2.79 -17.58 -8.23
CA VAL A 201 -2.86 -18.90 -7.58
C VAL A 201 -2.69 -20.02 -8.61
N ALA A 202 -3.37 -19.94 -9.77
CA ALA A 202 -3.28 -20.95 -10.81
C ALA A 202 -1.87 -21.10 -11.41
N LYS A 203 -1.07 -20.03 -11.45
CA LYS A 203 0.35 -20.05 -11.84
C LYS A 203 1.25 -20.58 -10.70
N LEU A 204 1.09 -20.03 -9.49
CA LEU A 204 1.91 -20.39 -8.34
C LEU A 204 1.85 -21.89 -7.98
N VAL A 205 0.67 -22.53 -8.08
CA VAL A 205 0.53 -23.98 -7.84
C VAL A 205 1.23 -24.84 -8.88
N LYS A 206 1.58 -24.26 -10.05
CA LYS A 206 2.42 -24.89 -11.07
C LYS A 206 3.91 -24.53 -10.92
N ASN A 207 4.26 -23.83 -9.85
CA ASN A 207 5.60 -23.33 -9.59
C ASN A 207 6.10 -22.29 -10.62
N GLU A 208 5.15 -21.53 -11.21
CA GLU A 208 5.41 -20.45 -12.16
C GLU A 208 5.48 -19.10 -11.44
N ASP A 209 6.42 -18.25 -11.87
CA ASP A 209 6.53 -16.88 -11.36
C ASP A 209 5.38 -16.02 -11.90
N ILE A 210 4.92 -15.08 -11.07
CA ILE A 210 3.84 -14.15 -11.45
C ILE A 210 4.38 -12.76 -11.84
N GLY A 211 5.63 -12.46 -11.51
CA GLY A 211 6.28 -11.19 -11.82
C GLY A 211 5.75 -9.99 -11.03
N TYR A 212 6.33 -8.82 -11.33
CA TYR A 212 6.08 -7.58 -10.59
C TYR A 212 4.63 -7.07 -10.70
N ASP A 213 4.09 -6.94 -11.92
CA ASP A 213 2.77 -6.31 -12.14
C ASP A 213 1.62 -7.14 -11.56
N MET A 214 1.68 -8.46 -11.71
CA MET A 214 0.67 -9.36 -11.16
C MET A 214 0.76 -9.39 -9.63
N ALA A 215 1.96 -9.47 -9.04
CA ALA A 215 2.15 -9.43 -7.60
C ALA A 215 1.63 -8.12 -6.98
N LYS A 216 1.91 -6.98 -7.64
CA LYS A 216 1.39 -5.67 -7.26
C LYS A 216 -0.13 -5.60 -7.29
N THR A 217 -0.75 -6.11 -8.37
CA THR A 217 -2.21 -6.13 -8.51
C THR A 217 -2.87 -7.05 -7.48
N VAL A 218 -2.31 -8.22 -7.24
CA VAL A 218 -2.81 -9.14 -6.20
C VAL A 218 -2.71 -8.53 -4.81
N MET A 219 -1.60 -7.84 -4.53
CA MET A 219 -1.46 -7.15 -3.24
C MET A 219 -2.50 -6.03 -3.10
N ASP A 220 -2.83 -5.30 -4.18
CA ASP A 220 -3.94 -4.33 -4.19
C ASP A 220 -5.29 -5.00 -3.86
N GLU A 221 -5.61 -6.15 -4.48
CA GLU A 221 -6.83 -6.91 -4.17
C GLU A 221 -6.89 -7.39 -2.71
N ILE A 222 -5.75 -7.76 -2.13
CA ILE A 222 -5.64 -8.18 -0.73
C ILE A 222 -5.82 -7.00 0.21
N MET A 223 -5.10 -5.90 -0.02
CA MET A 223 -5.05 -4.74 0.88
C MET A 223 -6.30 -3.86 0.77
N SER A 224 -7.02 -3.88 -0.36
CA SER A 224 -8.34 -3.26 -0.49
C SER A 224 -9.46 -4.07 0.17
N GLY A 225 -9.20 -5.36 0.49
CA GLY A 225 -10.20 -6.27 1.05
C GLY A 225 -11.12 -6.91 0.01
N GLU A 226 -10.80 -6.77 -1.29
CA GLU A 226 -11.59 -7.33 -2.40
C GLU A 226 -11.42 -8.85 -2.52
N ALA A 227 -10.22 -9.36 -2.25
CA ALA A 227 -9.96 -10.80 -2.29
C ALA A 227 -10.66 -11.55 -1.14
N SER A 228 -11.27 -12.70 -1.43
CA SER A 228 -11.84 -13.57 -0.39
C SER A 228 -10.75 -14.20 0.48
N ASP A 229 -11.07 -14.54 1.72
CA ASP A 229 -10.13 -15.16 2.65
C ASP A 229 -9.59 -16.51 2.14
N ILE A 230 -10.41 -17.25 1.38
CA ILE A 230 -10.01 -18.49 0.72
C ILE A 230 -8.92 -18.23 -0.32
N LEU A 231 -9.08 -17.22 -1.18
CA LEU A 231 -8.10 -16.87 -2.21
C LEU A 231 -6.82 -16.28 -1.61
N LYS A 232 -6.94 -15.44 -0.55
CA LYS A 232 -5.77 -14.94 0.19
C LYS A 232 -4.97 -16.09 0.79
N SER A 233 -5.63 -17.06 1.45
CA SER A 233 -4.98 -18.24 2.05
C SER A 233 -4.28 -19.07 0.97
N ALA A 234 -4.95 -19.34 -0.14
CA ALA A 234 -4.38 -20.08 -1.27
C ALA A 234 -3.16 -19.37 -1.87
N TYR A 235 -3.25 -18.05 -2.09
CA TYR A 235 -2.17 -17.23 -2.64
C TYR A 235 -0.95 -17.23 -1.72
N LEU A 236 -1.15 -16.91 -0.44
CA LEU A 236 -0.05 -16.84 0.53
C LEU A 236 0.65 -18.19 0.69
N THR A 237 -0.10 -19.28 0.71
CA THR A 237 0.44 -20.64 0.83
C THR A 237 1.20 -21.04 -0.43
N ALA A 238 0.62 -20.83 -1.61
CA ALA A 238 1.25 -21.19 -2.88
C ALA A 238 2.52 -20.38 -3.16
N LEU A 239 2.51 -19.06 -2.87
CA LEU A 239 3.66 -18.19 -3.01
C LEU A 239 4.79 -18.59 -2.05
N SER A 240 4.46 -18.86 -0.78
CA SER A 240 5.43 -19.35 0.22
C SER A 240 6.01 -20.71 -0.16
N GLN A 241 5.23 -21.61 -0.74
CA GLN A 241 5.69 -22.93 -1.19
C GLN A 241 6.65 -22.82 -2.40
N LYS A 242 6.35 -21.93 -3.35
CA LYS A 242 7.21 -21.67 -4.52
C LYS A 242 8.50 -20.94 -4.13
N GLY A 243 8.44 -20.06 -3.17
CA GLY A 243 9.45 -19.05 -2.86
C GLY A 243 9.28 -17.78 -3.70
N GLU A 244 9.42 -16.63 -3.05
CA GLU A 244 9.18 -15.32 -3.65
C GLU A 244 10.35 -14.88 -4.53
N THR A 245 10.08 -14.31 -5.70
CA THR A 245 11.09 -13.64 -6.55
C THR A 245 11.28 -12.17 -6.14
N ILE A 246 12.37 -11.56 -6.61
CA ILE A 246 12.68 -10.14 -6.38
C ILE A 246 11.53 -9.25 -6.90
N GLU A 247 11.02 -9.55 -8.09
CA GLU A 247 9.92 -8.84 -8.73
C GLU A 247 8.63 -8.94 -7.90
N GLU A 248 8.30 -10.13 -7.45
CA GLU A 248 7.10 -10.39 -6.63
C GLU A 248 7.16 -9.67 -5.29
N ILE A 249 8.31 -9.69 -4.63
CA ILE A 249 8.52 -8.97 -3.37
C ILE A 249 8.45 -7.46 -3.62
N THR A 250 9.12 -6.94 -4.66
CA THR A 250 9.15 -5.51 -4.97
C THR A 250 7.74 -4.97 -5.27
N GLY A 251 6.99 -5.64 -6.15
CA GLY A 251 5.62 -5.24 -6.48
C GLY A 251 4.69 -5.25 -5.28
N SER A 252 4.79 -6.30 -4.46
CA SER A 252 4.01 -6.42 -3.21
C SER A 252 4.36 -5.34 -2.19
N ALA A 253 5.65 -5.02 -2.02
CA ALA A 253 6.10 -4.01 -1.08
C ALA A 253 5.68 -2.59 -1.51
N GLU A 254 5.78 -2.26 -2.79
CA GLU A 254 5.32 -0.97 -3.32
C GLU A 254 3.83 -0.76 -3.08
N GLU A 255 3.01 -1.77 -3.38
CA GLU A 255 1.57 -1.64 -3.19
C GLU A 255 1.21 -1.56 -1.71
N MET A 256 1.89 -2.31 -0.83
CA MET A 256 1.73 -2.18 0.60
C MET A 256 2.07 -0.77 1.12
N ARG A 257 3.15 -0.14 0.60
CA ARG A 257 3.51 1.25 0.91
C ARG A 257 2.44 2.26 0.47
N LYS A 258 1.77 2.02 -0.65
CA LYS A 258 0.69 2.87 -1.18
C LYS A 258 -0.54 2.85 -0.26
N PHE A 259 -0.87 1.70 0.33
CA PHE A 259 -1.96 1.57 1.31
C PHE A 259 -1.58 2.06 2.71
N GLY A 260 -0.31 2.31 2.97
CA GLY A 260 0.17 2.88 4.22
C GLY A 260 -0.04 4.40 4.29
N ARG A 261 -0.31 4.91 5.49
CA ARG A 261 -0.30 6.37 5.75
C ARG A 261 1.14 6.86 5.63
N LYS A 262 1.41 7.80 4.72
CA LYS A 262 2.76 8.36 4.53
C LYS A 262 3.12 9.30 5.67
N LEU A 263 4.39 9.30 6.09
CA LEU A 263 4.89 10.26 7.07
C LEU A 263 5.00 11.68 6.49
N GLY A 264 5.42 11.80 5.23
CA GLY A 264 5.51 13.09 4.53
C GLY A 264 6.53 14.07 5.12
N ALA A 265 7.58 13.56 5.80
CA ALA A 265 8.69 14.38 6.26
C ALA A 265 9.68 14.65 5.13
N ASP A 266 10.21 15.87 5.06
CA ASP A 266 11.25 16.27 4.10
C ASP A 266 12.65 16.09 4.72
N VAL A 267 12.94 14.83 5.14
CA VAL A 267 14.18 14.45 5.81
C VAL A 267 14.67 13.11 5.25
N GLU A 268 15.93 13.05 4.80
CA GLU A 268 16.57 11.78 4.46
C GLU A 268 16.78 10.94 5.73
N ALA A 269 15.87 10.00 5.98
CA ALA A 269 15.88 9.19 7.19
C ALA A 269 16.57 7.84 6.97
N LEU A 270 17.04 7.29 8.09
CA LEU A 270 17.56 5.93 8.21
C LEU A 270 16.53 5.02 8.89
N GLU A 271 16.42 3.79 8.41
CA GLU A 271 15.74 2.68 9.09
C GLU A 271 16.76 1.67 9.59
N ILE A 272 16.55 1.15 10.81
CA ILE A 272 17.25 -0.02 11.32
C ILE A 272 16.25 -1.01 11.89
N VAL A 273 16.17 -2.21 11.28
CA VAL A 273 15.10 -3.17 11.57
C VAL A 273 15.53 -4.60 11.23
N GLY A 274 15.11 -5.58 12.02
CA GLY A 274 15.16 -7.00 11.65
C GLY A 274 13.84 -7.51 11.09
N THR A 275 13.88 -8.61 10.35
CA THR A 275 12.67 -9.32 9.87
C THR A 275 11.87 -9.91 11.03
N GLY A 276 12.54 -10.18 12.14
CA GLY A 276 12.00 -10.96 13.23
C GLY A 276 11.93 -12.46 12.89
N GLY A 277 11.48 -13.24 13.86
CA GLY A 277 11.27 -14.69 13.65
C GLY A 277 12.56 -15.53 13.57
N ASP A 278 13.67 -14.99 14.01
CA ASP A 278 15.00 -15.63 14.08
C ASP A 278 15.13 -16.64 15.25
N GLY A 279 14.23 -16.55 16.23
CA GLY A 279 14.19 -17.40 17.42
C GLY A 279 15.34 -17.13 18.42
N SER A 280 16.06 -16.02 18.28
CA SER A 280 17.21 -15.66 19.13
C SER A 280 16.78 -15.25 20.54
N ASN A 281 15.58 -14.67 20.68
CA ASN A 281 15.12 -14.00 21.91
C ASN A 281 16.09 -12.92 22.41
N SER A 282 16.81 -12.26 21.49
CA SER A 282 17.73 -11.17 21.81
C SER A 282 16.99 -9.99 22.46
N PHE A 283 17.72 -9.18 23.24
CA PHE A 283 17.18 -7.88 23.67
C PHE A 283 16.98 -6.97 22.44
N ASN A 284 16.27 -5.86 22.61
CA ASN A 284 15.93 -4.97 21.50
C ASN A 284 17.14 -4.18 20.97
N ILE A 285 18.07 -4.87 20.26
CA ILE A 285 19.35 -4.35 19.77
C ILE A 285 19.12 -3.15 18.86
N SER A 286 18.37 -3.33 17.75
CA SER A 286 18.11 -2.26 16.78
C SER A 286 17.35 -1.07 17.38
N THR A 287 16.46 -1.31 18.36
CA THR A 287 15.76 -0.24 19.07
C THR A 287 16.73 0.59 19.91
N THR A 288 17.63 -0.06 20.64
CA THR A 288 18.66 0.65 21.42
C THR A 288 19.64 1.38 20.49
N ALA A 289 20.08 0.73 19.41
CA ALA A 289 20.96 1.32 18.40
C ALA A 289 20.33 2.56 17.73
N SER A 290 19.01 2.57 17.47
CA SER A 290 18.32 3.71 16.85
C SER A 290 18.47 5.01 17.65
N ILE A 291 18.49 4.92 18.99
CA ILE A 291 18.70 6.06 19.87
C ILE A 291 20.14 6.58 19.77
N VAL A 292 21.12 5.68 19.72
CA VAL A 292 22.54 6.03 19.56
C VAL A 292 22.80 6.68 18.20
N ILE A 293 22.22 6.12 17.13
CA ILE A 293 22.31 6.64 15.75
C ILE A 293 21.75 8.05 15.66
N SER A 294 20.56 8.25 16.21
CA SER A 294 19.91 9.56 16.23
C SER A 294 20.72 10.58 17.06
N ALA A 295 21.25 10.18 18.22
CA ALA A 295 22.11 11.01 19.04
C ALA A 295 23.42 11.41 18.34
N ALA A 296 23.90 10.61 17.38
CA ALA A 296 25.02 10.94 16.50
C ALA A 296 24.65 11.89 15.35
N GLY A 297 23.38 12.28 15.24
CA GLY A 297 22.87 13.25 14.25
C GLY A 297 22.51 12.63 12.90
N VAL A 298 22.09 11.36 12.87
CA VAL A 298 21.44 10.74 11.72
C VAL A 298 19.94 10.63 12.01
N PRO A 299 19.05 11.20 11.19
CA PRO A 299 17.61 11.07 11.40
C PRO A 299 17.16 9.61 11.27
N VAL A 300 16.44 9.09 12.28
CA VAL A 300 15.96 7.72 12.34
C VAL A 300 14.43 7.69 12.35
N ALA A 301 13.85 7.10 11.31
CA ALA A 301 12.41 6.80 11.25
C ALA A 301 12.22 5.29 11.47
N LYS A 302 12.15 4.86 12.73
CA LYS A 302 12.06 3.45 13.07
C LYS A 302 10.64 2.94 12.91
N HIS A 303 10.44 2.02 11.97
CA HIS A 303 9.17 1.30 11.81
C HIS A 303 9.18 0.01 12.64
N GLY A 304 8.09 -0.31 13.30
CA GLY A 304 8.04 -1.51 14.13
C GLY A 304 6.66 -1.82 14.69
N ASN A 305 6.59 -2.99 15.34
CA ASN A 305 5.36 -3.51 15.93
C ASN A 305 5.62 -4.10 17.32
N ARG A 306 4.54 -4.55 17.96
CA ARG A 306 4.61 -5.39 19.16
C ARG A 306 5.18 -6.76 18.81
N ALA A 307 5.63 -7.47 19.84
CA ALA A 307 6.14 -8.83 19.68
C ALA A 307 5.10 -9.75 19.01
N ALA A 308 5.55 -10.54 18.03
CA ALA A 308 4.75 -11.60 17.42
C ALA A 308 5.12 -12.99 17.98
N SER A 309 6.41 -13.27 18.14
CA SER A 309 6.95 -14.55 18.63
C SER A 309 7.98 -14.40 19.75
N SER A 310 8.60 -13.22 19.90
CA SER A 310 9.53 -12.89 20.98
C SER A 310 8.80 -12.41 22.24
N LYS A 311 9.55 -12.20 23.34
CA LYS A 311 8.99 -11.67 24.59
C LYS A 311 8.75 -10.15 24.57
N SER A 312 9.46 -9.41 23.69
CA SER A 312 9.40 -7.96 23.60
C SER A 312 9.69 -7.49 22.16
N GLY A 313 8.74 -6.85 21.52
CA GLY A 313 8.94 -6.17 20.25
C GLY A 313 9.49 -4.73 20.43
N ALA A 314 9.80 -4.05 19.32
CA ALA A 314 10.29 -2.68 19.37
C ALA A 314 9.30 -1.72 20.06
N ALA A 315 8.00 -1.86 19.74
CA ALA A 315 6.93 -1.07 20.35
C ALA A 315 6.84 -1.29 21.86
N ASP A 316 6.91 -2.56 22.31
CA ASP A 316 6.80 -2.91 23.71
C ASP A 316 7.97 -2.35 24.54
N CYS A 317 9.19 -2.41 24.00
CA CYS A 317 10.37 -1.86 24.64
C CYS A 317 10.31 -0.31 24.73
N LEU A 318 9.91 0.38 23.66
CA LEU A 318 9.79 1.83 23.65
C LEU A 318 8.70 2.33 24.61
N GLU A 319 7.58 1.64 24.69
CA GLU A 319 6.51 1.93 25.62
C GLU A 319 6.99 1.74 27.09
N ALA A 320 7.74 0.65 27.37
CA ALA A 320 8.37 0.43 28.69
C ALA A 320 9.46 1.47 29.03
N LEU A 321 10.11 2.06 28.04
CA LEU A 321 11.01 3.22 28.19
C LEU A 321 10.26 4.51 28.48
N GLY A 322 8.93 4.56 28.27
CA GLY A 322 8.10 5.75 28.48
C GLY A 322 7.83 6.58 27.22
N VAL A 323 8.20 6.09 26.04
CA VAL A 323 7.89 6.74 24.77
C VAL A 323 6.42 6.51 24.41
N ASN A 324 5.70 7.58 24.04
CA ASN A 324 4.34 7.44 23.51
C ASN A 324 4.41 6.96 22.05
N ILE A 325 4.08 5.68 21.84
CA ILE A 325 4.12 5.02 20.53
C ILE A 325 2.82 5.16 19.73
N THR A 326 1.77 5.75 20.30
CA THR A 326 0.42 5.81 19.70
C THR A 326 0.10 7.16 19.07
N ILE A 327 1.10 8.01 18.91
CA ILE A 327 0.97 9.33 18.27
C ILE A 327 0.57 9.23 16.79
N GLU A 328 -0.03 10.29 16.26
CA GLU A 328 -0.44 10.36 14.86
C GLU A 328 0.75 10.68 13.92
N PRO A 329 0.62 10.44 12.60
CA PRO A 329 1.71 10.67 11.64
C PRO A 329 2.28 12.08 11.65
N GLU A 330 1.44 13.09 11.82
CA GLU A 330 1.85 14.51 11.89
C GLU A 330 2.76 14.77 13.10
N GLN A 331 2.45 14.13 14.24
CA GLN A 331 3.25 14.20 15.45
C GLN A 331 4.58 13.43 15.29
N SER A 332 4.54 12.25 14.65
CA SER A 332 5.75 11.49 14.32
C SER A 332 6.67 12.28 13.37
N LYS A 333 6.10 13.03 12.42
CA LYS A 333 6.84 13.94 11.55
C LYS A 333 7.55 15.02 12.34
N THR A 334 6.83 15.70 13.25
CA THR A 334 7.41 16.71 14.15
C THR A 334 8.59 16.16 14.95
N LEU A 335 8.45 14.95 15.53
CA LEU A 335 9.55 14.31 16.25
C LEU A 335 10.78 14.08 15.37
N LEU A 336 10.58 13.56 14.15
CA LEU A 336 11.69 13.31 13.23
C LEU A 336 12.40 14.61 12.84
N GLU A 337 11.66 15.68 12.58
CA GLU A 337 12.20 16.99 12.16
C GLU A 337 12.86 17.74 13.32
N GLU A 338 12.34 17.68 14.54
CA GLU A 338 12.86 18.44 15.69
C GLU A 338 13.99 17.74 16.45
N ILE A 339 13.87 16.41 16.63
CA ILE A 339 14.84 15.67 17.44
C ILE A 339 15.54 14.53 16.70
N GLY A 340 15.26 14.34 15.39
CA GLY A 340 15.92 13.36 14.56
C GLY A 340 15.56 11.89 14.87
N ILE A 341 14.46 11.62 15.58
CA ILE A 341 13.99 10.26 15.81
C ILE A 341 12.47 10.22 15.96
N CYS A 342 11.83 9.25 15.30
CA CYS A 342 10.44 8.90 15.53
C CYS A 342 10.23 7.39 15.51
N PHE A 343 9.12 6.95 16.09
CA PHE A 343 8.65 5.57 15.99
C PHE A 343 7.34 5.48 15.22
N LEU A 344 7.34 4.69 14.16
CA LEU A 344 6.21 4.49 13.27
C LEU A 344 5.54 3.16 13.63
N PHE A 345 4.52 3.24 14.48
CA PHE A 345 3.82 2.06 14.97
C PHE A 345 2.98 1.42 13.86
N ALA A 346 3.37 0.23 13.40
CA ALA A 346 2.81 -0.42 12.21
C ALA A 346 1.28 -0.49 12.20
N GLN A 347 0.62 -0.67 13.35
CA GLN A 347 -0.85 -0.73 13.44
C GLN A 347 -1.53 0.61 13.11
N LYS A 348 -0.85 1.74 13.33
CA LYS A 348 -1.36 3.07 13.00
C LYS A 348 -1.19 3.40 11.51
N TYR A 349 -0.12 2.90 10.90
CA TYR A 349 0.22 3.22 9.52
C TYR A 349 -0.34 2.24 8.49
N HIS A 350 -0.47 0.95 8.83
CA HIS A 350 -0.92 -0.11 7.92
C HIS A 350 -2.28 -0.70 8.33
N THR A 351 -3.32 0.15 8.33
CA THR A 351 -4.68 -0.25 8.73
C THR A 351 -5.27 -1.37 7.85
N ALA A 352 -4.82 -1.48 6.60
CA ALA A 352 -5.23 -2.54 5.67
C ALA A 352 -4.76 -3.94 6.09
N MET A 353 -3.80 -4.06 7.02
CA MET A 353 -3.39 -5.35 7.59
C MET A 353 -4.52 -6.10 8.30
N LYS A 354 -5.61 -5.44 8.66
CA LYS A 354 -6.83 -6.08 9.19
C LYS A 354 -7.41 -7.13 8.22
N TYR A 355 -7.19 -6.98 6.92
CA TYR A 355 -7.71 -7.91 5.90
C TYR A 355 -6.88 -9.19 5.74
N VAL A 356 -5.67 -9.24 6.31
CA VAL A 356 -4.76 -10.38 6.16
C VAL A 356 -4.26 -10.92 7.51
N GLY A 357 -4.29 -10.11 8.57
CA GLY A 357 -3.81 -10.48 9.91
C GLY A 357 -4.43 -11.77 10.47
N PRO A 358 -5.78 -11.90 10.49
CA PRO A 358 -6.44 -13.12 10.94
C PRO A 358 -6.01 -14.37 10.16
N ILE A 359 -5.91 -14.26 8.82
CA ILE A 359 -5.51 -15.35 7.93
C ILE A 359 -4.09 -15.82 8.25
N ARG A 360 -3.14 -14.88 8.38
CA ARG A 360 -1.75 -15.20 8.74
C ARG A 360 -1.65 -15.93 10.08
N LYS A 361 -2.46 -15.50 11.07
CA LYS A 361 -2.50 -16.12 12.39
C LYS A 361 -3.03 -17.57 12.32
N GLU A 362 -4.05 -17.80 11.50
CA GLU A 362 -4.66 -19.11 11.33
C GLU A 362 -3.76 -20.06 10.53
N LEU A 363 -3.12 -19.57 9.46
CA LEU A 363 -2.17 -20.34 8.66
C LEU A 363 -0.96 -20.80 9.49
N GLY A 364 -0.44 -19.98 10.39
CA GLY A 364 0.67 -20.33 11.28
C GLY A 364 2.01 -20.61 10.56
N ILE A 365 2.11 -20.27 9.28
CA ILE A 365 3.31 -20.44 8.45
C ILE A 365 3.96 -19.09 8.12
N ARG A 366 5.21 -19.12 7.69
CA ARG A 366 5.85 -17.94 7.08
C ARG A 366 5.22 -17.64 5.73
N THR A 367 5.01 -16.37 5.44
CA THR A 367 4.47 -15.87 4.18
C THR A 367 5.26 -14.64 3.77
N ILE A 368 5.04 -14.12 2.57
CA ILE A 368 5.66 -12.88 2.09
C ILE A 368 5.55 -11.71 3.11
N PHE A 369 4.51 -11.67 3.92
CA PHE A 369 4.35 -10.64 4.96
C PHE A 369 5.40 -10.70 6.08
N ASN A 370 6.18 -11.78 6.20
CA ASN A 370 7.29 -11.84 7.15
C ASN A 370 8.50 -11.02 6.69
N ILE A 371 8.61 -10.75 5.39
CA ILE A 371 9.67 -9.93 4.80
C ILE A 371 9.16 -8.54 4.36
N LEU A 372 7.86 -8.36 4.15
CA LEU A 372 7.30 -7.06 3.73
C LEU A 372 7.34 -6.00 4.83
N GLY A 373 7.31 -6.39 6.12
CA GLY A 373 7.33 -5.44 7.25
C GLY A 373 8.50 -4.44 7.17
N PRO A 374 9.76 -4.91 7.12
CA PRO A 374 10.95 -4.06 6.94
C PRO A 374 10.98 -3.25 5.64
N LEU A 375 10.26 -3.69 4.61
CA LEU A 375 10.22 -3.04 3.29
C LEU A 375 9.13 -1.96 3.17
N ALA A 376 8.20 -1.92 4.12
CA ALA A 376 7.01 -1.08 4.06
C ALA A 376 7.06 0.17 4.95
N ASN A 377 8.26 0.64 5.35
CA ASN A 377 8.40 1.82 6.19
C ASN A 377 7.75 3.06 5.54
N PRO A 378 6.78 3.71 6.23
CA PRO A 378 6.04 4.85 5.72
C PRO A 378 6.85 6.12 5.47
N ALA A 379 8.05 6.22 6.07
CA ALA A 379 8.97 7.34 5.85
C ALA A 379 9.73 7.26 4.51
N GLY A 380 9.74 6.09 3.84
CA GLY A 380 10.52 5.89 2.63
C GLY A 380 12.03 6.11 2.86
N PRO A 381 12.68 5.41 3.80
CA PRO A 381 14.05 5.68 4.18
C PRO A 381 15.01 5.51 3.01
N VAL A 382 15.99 6.41 2.90
CA VAL A 382 17.05 6.35 1.87
C VAL A 382 18.29 5.59 2.34
N TYR A 383 18.41 5.38 3.66
CA TYR A 383 19.43 4.56 4.31
C TYR A 383 18.75 3.43 5.10
N GLN A 384 19.26 2.21 5.00
CA GLN A 384 18.65 1.10 5.74
C GLN A 384 19.65 0.03 6.18
N ILE A 385 19.56 -0.37 7.45
CA ILE A 385 20.15 -1.61 7.96
C ILE A 385 18.99 -2.59 8.18
N MET A 386 19.02 -3.70 7.47
CA MET A 386 17.98 -4.74 7.55
C MET A 386 18.60 -6.09 7.96
N GLY A 387 18.21 -6.60 9.11
CA GLY A 387 18.52 -7.96 9.51
C GLY A 387 17.57 -8.98 8.86
N ALA A 388 18.11 -10.09 8.38
CA ALA A 388 17.34 -11.19 7.81
C ALA A 388 17.40 -12.45 8.69
N TYR A 389 16.30 -13.20 8.76
CA TYR A 389 16.25 -14.47 9.51
C TYR A 389 16.93 -15.64 8.79
N ASP A 390 17.29 -15.47 7.52
CA ASP A 390 17.91 -16.48 6.68
C ASP A 390 18.95 -15.84 5.75
N GLU A 391 20.15 -16.43 5.68
CA GLU A 391 21.29 -15.92 4.91
C GLU A 391 20.98 -15.86 3.40
N SER A 392 20.20 -16.81 2.90
CA SER A 392 19.84 -16.88 1.47
C SER A 392 19.03 -15.68 0.98
N LEU A 393 18.39 -14.94 1.89
CA LEU A 393 17.60 -13.77 1.57
C LEU A 393 18.44 -12.51 1.28
N LEU A 394 19.71 -12.46 1.70
CA LEU A 394 20.49 -11.23 1.67
C LEU A 394 20.57 -10.59 0.28
N PRO A 395 20.96 -11.31 -0.79
CA PRO A 395 21.07 -10.69 -2.11
C PRO A 395 19.73 -10.21 -2.66
N SER A 396 18.67 -11.00 -2.45
CA SER A 396 17.33 -10.66 -2.92
C SER A 396 16.77 -9.44 -2.19
N MET A 397 16.89 -9.40 -0.86
CA MET A 397 16.43 -8.25 -0.05
C MET A 397 17.22 -6.98 -0.35
N ALA A 398 18.54 -7.08 -0.56
CA ALA A 398 19.37 -5.94 -0.95
C ALA A 398 18.87 -5.34 -2.30
N LYS A 399 18.57 -6.21 -3.27
CA LYS A 399 18.05 -5.77 -4.57
C LYS A 399 16.65 -5.14 -4.45
N VAL A 400 15.78 -5.74 -3.65
CA VAL A 400 14.44 -5.17 -3.37
C VAL A 400 14.55 -3.80 -2.70
N LEU A 401 15.39 -3.65 -1.67
CA LEU A 401 15.60 -2.36 -1.00
C LEU A 401 16.09 -1.28 -1.98
N SER A 402 17.04 -1.63 -2.85
CA SER A 402 17.53 -0.73 -3.91
C SER A 402 16.41 -0.33 -4.88
N ASN A 403 15.59 -1.29 -5.32
CA ASN A 403 14.43 -1.02 -6.18
C ASN A 403 13.40 -0.09 -5.50
N LEU A 404 13.26 -0.21 -4.17
CA LEU A 404 12.36 0.60 -3.35
C LEU A 404 12.93 1.97 -2.95
N GLY A 405 14.11 2.35 -3.46
CA GLY A 405 14.70 3.68 -3.31
C GLY A 405 15.77 3.81 -2.22
N VAL A 406 16.20 2.74 -1.57
CA VAL A 406 17.33 2.78 -0.64
C VAL A 406 18.61 3.03 -1.43
N LYS A 407 19.29 4.14 -1.14
CA LYS A 407 20.55 4.54 -1.79
C LYS A 407 21.73 3.80 -1.21
N ARG A 408 21.85 3.77 0.11
CA ARG A 408 22.91 3.04 0.82
C ARG A 408 22.32 2.23 1.97
N GLY A 409 22.83 1.03 2.18
CA GLY A 409 22.34 0.15 3.24
C GLY A 409 23.11 -1.14 3.37
N MET A 410 22.69 -1.97 4.31
CA MET A 410 23.19 -3.34 4.47
C MET A 410 22.04 -4.27 4.78
N VAL A 411 22.00 -5.42 4.13
CA VAL A 411 21.23 -6.58 4.59
C VAL A 411 22.19 -7.52 5.28
N VAL A 412 21.87 -7.89 6.52
CA VAL A 412 22.80 -8.60 7.40
C VAL A 412 22.17 -9.87 7.98
N TYR A 413 23.04 -10.85 8.27
CA TYR A 413 22.67 -12.10 8.92
C TYR A 413 23.78 -12.55 9.85
N GLY A 414 23.54 -12.56 11.15
CA GLY A 414 24.41 -13.19 12.12
C GLY A 414 24.42 -14.70 11.93
N GLN A 415 25.60 -15.31 11.74
CA GLN A 415 25.72 -16.74 11.45
C GLN A 415 25.30 -17.65 12.62
N ASP A 416 25.01 -17.06 13.77
CA ASP A 416 24.32 -17.68 14.91
C ASP A 416 22.79 -17.59 14.84
N ARG A 417 22.24 -17.26 13.64
CA ARG A 417 20.82 -17.04 13.35
C ARG A 417 20.24 -15.80 14.02
N LEU A 418 21.00 -14.73 14.07
CA LEU A 418 20.55 -13.44 14.57
C LEU A 418 20.21 -12.51 13.38
N ASP A 419 19.05 -11.91 13.38
CA ASP A 419 18.65 -10.91 12.37
C ASP A 419 19.17 -9.49 12.70
N GLU A 420 20.42 -9.43 13.13
CA GLU A 420 21.21 -8.23 13.47
C GLU A 420 22.70 -8.49 13.19
N ILE A 421 23.54 -7.46 13.27
CA ILE A 421 24.99 -7.69 13.31
C ILE A 421 25.34 -8.29 14.68
N SER A 422 25.88 -9.50 14.65
CA SER A 422 26.11 -10.29 15.85
C SER A 422 27.42 -9.90 16.55
N ALA A 423 27.38 -9.87 17.88
CA ALA A 423 28.57 -9.81 18.74
C ALA A 423 29.02 -11.22 19.19
N SER A 424 28.27 -12.29 18.87
CA SER A 424 28.54 -13.67 19.27
C SER A 424 28.99 -14.57 18.11
N ALA A 425 28.88 -14.08 16.85
CA ALA A 425 29.25 -14.83 15.66
C ALA A 425 29.74 -13.90 14.53
N PRO A 426 30.34 -14.44 13.45
CA PRO A 426 30.50 -13.69 12.22
C PRO A 426 29.15 -13.26 11.67
N THR A 427 29.12 -12.16 10.91
CA THR A 427 27.92 -11.65 10.25
C THR A 427 28.15 -11.58 8.75
N THR A 428 27.30 -12.23 7.98
CA THR A 428 27.27 -12.08 6.51
C THR A 428 26.54 -10.77 6.17
N VAL A 429 27.14 -10.00 5.26
CA VAL A 429 26.65 -8.68 4.85
C VAL A 429 26.48 -8.64 3.35
N CYS A 430 25.34 -8.14 2.87
CA CYS A 430 25.16 -7.64 1.51
C CYS A 430 24.98 -6.12 1.58
N GLU A 431 26.02 -5.38 1.24
CA GLU A 431 26.05 -3.92 1.24
C GLU A 431 25.47 -3.37 -0.06
N ILE A 432 24.67 -2.31 0.06
CA ILE A 432 24.07 -1.54 -1.03
C ILE A 432 24.76 -0.19 -1.10
N ASP A 433 25.29 0.16 -2.27
CA ASP A 433 25.84 1.50 -2.53
C ASP A 433 25.41 1.97 -3.92
N ASN A 434 24.37 2.84 -3.96
CA ASN A 434 23.83 3.45 -5.17
C ASN A 434 23.60 2.44 -6.32
N GLY A 435 22.95 1.31 -6.00
CA GLY A 435 22.60 0.27 -6.96
C GLY A 435 23.71 -0.76 -7.23
N THR A 436 24.89 -0.62 -6.60
CA THR A 436 25.92 -1.65 -6.56
C THR A 436 25.82 -2.50 -5.29
N PHE A 437 26.25 -3.75 -5.37
CA PHE A 437 26.10 -4.71 -4.28
C PHE A 437 27.44 -5.39 -3.99
N LYS A 438 27.79 -5.51 -2.71
CA LYS A 438 29.00 -6.17 -2.26
C LYS A 438 28.70 -7.14 -1.12
N ASN A 439 29.12 -8.40 -1.28
CA ASN A 439 28.98 -9.41 -0.24
C ASN A 439 30.31 -9.62 0.47
N TYR A 440 30.28 -9.67 1.80
CA TYR A 440 31.43 -9.95 2.64
C TYR A 440 30.96 -10.43 4.03
N VAL A 441 31.92 -10.87 4.83
CA VAL A 441 31.69 -11.27 6.23
C VAL A 441 32.48 -10.34 7.12
N ILE A 442 31.90 -9.96 8.24
CA ILE A 442 32.55 -9.20 9.32
C ILE A 442 32.51 -10.00 10.61
N THR A 443 33.46 -9.71 11.49
CA THR A 443 33.55 -10.35 12.82
C THR A 443 33.71 -9.29 13.90
N PRO A 444 33.26 -9.56 15.15
CA PRO A 444 33.43 -8.63 16.27
C PRO A 444 34.91 -8.25 16.51
N GLU A 445 35.83 -9.19 16.29
CA GLU A 445 37.27 -9.04 16.50
C GLU A 445 37.88 -7.99 15.59
N GLU A 446 37.36 -7.81 14.36
CA GLU A 446 37.80 -6.75 13.43
C GLU A 446 37.59 -5.34 13.99
N PHE A 447 36.68 -5.21 14.95
CA PHE A 447 36.35 -3.95 15.63
C PHE A 447 36.92 -3.88 17.05
N GLY A 448 37.82 -4.79 17.41
CA GLY A 448 38.48 -4.85 18.72
C GLY A 448 37.57 -5.34 19.85
N MET A 449 36.51 -6.08 19.53
CA MET A 449 35.57 -6.62 20.48
C MET A 449 35.80 -8.12 20.66
N GLU A 450 35.81 -8.60 21.90
CA GLU A 450 35.81 -10.03 22.18
C GLU A 450 34.43 -10.60 21.83
N ARG A 451 34.45 -11.78 21.19
CA ARG A 451 33.23 -12.52 20.86
C ARG A 451 32.56 -13.02 22.14
N CYS A 452 31.30 -12.71 22.28
CA CYS A 452 30.48 -13.19 23.41
C CYS A 452 29.75 -14.52 23.04
N THR A 453 28.95 -15.02 23.97
CA THR A 453 28.03 -16.11 23.69
C THR A 453 26.67 -15.57 23.24
N LYS A 454 25.85 -16.41 22.61
CA LYS A 454 24.49 -16.02 22.20
C LYS A 454 23.61 -15.72 23.42
N GLU A 455 23.82 -16.44 24.51
CA GLU A 455 23.13 -16.28 25.79
C GLU A 455 23.38 -14.90 26.40
N ASP A 456 24.55 -14.31 26.19
CA ASP A 456 24.87 -12.95 26.65
C ASP A 456 23.99 -11.87 25.99
N LEU A 457 23.41 -12.18 24.80
CA LEU A 457 22.57 -11.25 24.06
C LEU A 457 21.07 -11.43 24.32
N VAL A 458 20.68 -12.45 25.08
CA VAL A 458 19.27 -12.73 25.40
C VAL A 458 18.65 -11.55 26.17
N GLY A 459 17.44 -11.18 25.76
CA GLY A 459 16.59 -10.22 26.42
C GLY A 459 15.54 -10.88 27.33
N GLY A 460 14.58 -10.08 27.74
CA GLY A 460 13.50 -10.49 28.63
C GLY A 460 12.16 -9.88 28.29
N THR A 461 11.39 -9.58 29.32
CA THR A 461 10.14 -8.81 29.23
C THR A 461 10.41 -7.39 28.70
N PRO A 462 9.39 -6.63 28.27
CA PRO A 462 9.54 -5.24 27.88
C PRO A 462 10.27 -4.38 28.92
N GLN A 463 9.97 -4.59 30.20
CA GLN A 463 10.60 -3.86 31.32
C GLN A 463 12.08 -4.21 31.44
N GLU A 464 12.44 -5.49 31.42
CA GLU A 464 13.84 -5.94 31.47
C GLU A 464 14.64 -5.40 30.27
N ASN A 465 14.05 -5.38 29.06
CA ASN A 465 14.69 -4.82 27.88
C ASN A 465 14.84 -3.28 27.95
N ALA A 466 13.89 -2.59 28.56
CA ALA A 466 13.99 -1.16 28.83
C ALA A 466 15.13 -0.86 29.85
N GLU A 467 15.30 -1.69 30.87
CA GLU A 467 16.41 -1.58 31.83
C GLU A 467 17.76 -1.83 31.16
N ILE A 468 17.88 -2.86 30.31
CA ILE A 468 19.08 -3.14 29.50
C ILE A 468 19.41 -1.92 28.62
N THR A 469 18.43 -1.37 27.91
CA THR A 469 18.61 -0.18 27.08
C THR A 469 19.12 1.01 27.92
N ARG A 470 18.49 1.30 29.07
CA ARG A 470 18.92 2.39 29.95
C ARG A 470 20.34 2.18 30.49
N ALA A 471 20.69 0.95 30.88
CA ALA A 471 22.04 0.62 31.36
C ALA A 471 23.10 0.89 30.28
N ILE A 472 22.87 0.42 29.05
CA ILE A 472 23.77 0.66 27.91
C ILE A 472 23.91 2.16 27.64
N LEU A 473 22.81 2.92 27.58
CA LEU A 473 22.83 4.36 27.31
C LEU A 473 23.43 5.18 28.48
N ASN A 474 23.49 4.60 29.69
CA ASN A 474 24.23 5.16 30.84
C ASN A 474 25.72 4.78 30.84
N GLY A 475 26.22 4.08 29.82
CA GLY A 475 27.64 3.75 29.65
C GLY A 475 28.07 2.39 30.17
N GLU A 476 27.13 1.51 30.60
CA GLU A 476 27.46 0.15 31.01
C GLU A 476 28.16 -0.60 29.87
N LYS A 477 29.28 -1.25 30.18
CA LYS A 477 30.07 -2.01 29.21
C LYS A 477 29.66 -3.49 29.23
N GLY A 478 29.98 -4.21 28.15
CA GLY A 478 29.75 -5.63 28.05
C GLY A 478 29.16 -6.06 26.70
N PRO A 479 28.83 -7.34 26.54
CA PRO A 479 28.38 -7.93 25.29
C PRO A 479 27.18 -7.24 24.63
N LYS A 480 26.18 -6.86 25.41
CA LYS A 480 24.99 -6.17 24.91
C LYS A 480 25.31 -4.81 24.34
N ARG A 481 26.21 -4.04 25.01
CA ARG A 481 26.70 -2.77 24.46
C ARG A 481 27.43 -2.99 23.14
N ASN A 482 28.31 -4.02 23.05
CA ASN A 482 29.06 -4.33 21.84
C ASN A 482 28.11 -4.59 20.65
N ALA A 483 27.04 -5.36 20.86
CA ALA A 483 26.02 -5.57 19.84
C ALA A 483 25.37 -4.26 19.38
N VAL A 484 25.03 -3.35 20.31
CA VAL A 484 24.49 -2.02 19.97
C VAL A 484 25.50 -1.19 19.18
N LEU A 485 26.77 -1.22 19.58
CA LEU A 485 27.85 -0.48 18.89
C LEU A 485 28.04 -0.94 17.46
N LEU A 486 28.05 -2.27 17.20
CA LEU A 486 28.21 -2.84 15.85
C LEU A 486 27.05 -2.43 14.94
N ASN A 487 25.82 -2.55 15.41
CA ASN A 487 24.62 -2.19 14.65
C ASN A 487 24.52 -0.68 14.43
N ALA A 488 24.81 0.15 15.42
CA ALA A 488 24.90 1.60 15.27
C ALA A 488 26.02 2.02 14.31
N ALA A 489 27.19 1.36 14.37
CA ALA A 489 28.32 1.65 13.49
C ALA A 489 28.00 1.43 12.01
N ALA A 490 27.33 0.33 11.68
CA ALA A 490 26.86 0.05 10.31
C ALA A 490 25.94 1.16 9.80
N ALA A 491 25.00 1.58 10.64
CA ALA A 491 24.06 2.66 10.31
C ALA A 491 24.77 4.01 10.12
N LEU A 492 25.71 4.34 10.98
CA LEU A 492 26.52 5.57 10.88
C LEU A 492 27.40 5.59 9.64
N TYR A 493 27.94 4.42 9.25
CA TYR A 493 28.72 4.27 8.03
C TYR A 493 27.86 4.43 6.77
N VAL A 494 26.72 3.75 6.66
CA VAL A 494 25.88 3.86 5.46
C VAL A 494 25.24 5.25 5.34
N ALA A 495 24.98 5.94 6.45
CA ALA A 495 24.51 7.33 6.45
C ALA A 495 25.62 8.36 6.20
N GLY A 496 26.88 7.95 6.01
CA GLY A 496 28.02 8.83 5.74
C GLY A 496 28.48 9.68 6.93
N LYS A 497 28.10 9.32 8.16
CA LYS A 497 28.60 9.98 9.39
C LYS A 497 29.96 9.46 9.84
N ALA A 498 30.35 8.30 9.30
CA ALA A 498 31.67 7.71 9.50
C ALA A 498 32.20 7.16 8.17
N ASP A 499 33.52 7.23 7.96
CA ASP A 499 34.15 6.78 6.72
C ASP A 499 34.30 5.24 6.66
N SER A 500 34.08 4.56 7.77
CA SER A 500 34.16 3.10 7.90
C SER A 500 33.33 2.63 9.09
N MET A 501 33.02 1.33 9.14
CA MET A 501 32.38 0.72 10.32
C MET A 501 33.24 0.91 11.59
N ALA A 502 34.56 0.77 11.50
CA ALA A 502 35.47 1.00 12.65
C ALA A 502 35.40 2.46 13.16
N GLY A 503 35.27 3.43 12.24
CA GLY A 503 35.00 4.82 12.59
C GLY A 503 33.62 5.00 13.23
N GLY A 504 32.62 4.27 12.73
CA GLY A 504 31.27 4.23 13.28
C GLY A 504 31.22 3.70 14.73
N VAL A 505 31.96 2.63 15.03
CA VAL A 505 32.08 2.11 16.41
C VAL A 505 32.61 3.18 17.36
N LYS A 506 33.72 3.85 17.01
CA LYS A 506 34.29 4.92 17.82
C LYS A 506 33.34 6.09 18.04
N LEU A 507 32.56 6.45 17.02
CA LEU A 507 31.55 7.50 17.11
C LEU A 507 30.40 7.08 18.04
N ALA A 508 29.88 5.85 17.90
CA ALA A 508 28.83 5.31 18.74
C ALA A 508 29.28 5.20 20.22
N GLU A 509 30.52 4.74 20.48
CA GLU A 509 31.10 4.74 21.82
C GLU A 509 31.14 6.14 22.43
N LYS A 510 31.66 7.11 21.67
CA LYS A 510 31.70 8.51 22.11
C LYS A 510 30.30 9.04 22.46
N VAL A 511 29.32 8.77 21.64
CA VAL A 511 27.93 9.24 21.86
C VAL A 511 27.32 8.64 23.14
N ILE A 512 27.60 7.39 23.43
CA ILE A 512 27.18 6.76 24.70
C ILE A 512 27.96 7.34 25.88
N ASP A 513 29.29 7.35 25.82
CA ASP A 513 30.18 7.68 26.93
C ASP A 513 30.09 9.18 27.34
N THR A 514 29.70 10.05 26.41
CA THR A 514 29.43 11.46 26.69
C THR A 514 28.01 11.73 27.20
N GLY A 515 27.15 10.73 27.28
CA GLY A 515 25.76 10.86 27.72
C GLY A 515 24.79 11.42 26.67
N LEU A 516 25.23 11.64 25.42
CA LEU A 516 24.38 12.16 24.34
C LEU A 516 23.25 11.19 24.00
N ALA A 517 23.52 9.88 24.00
CA ALA A 517 22.49 8.86 23.74
C ALA A 517 21.41 8.84 24.84
N LYS A 518 21.81 9.00 26.12
CA LYS A 518 20.88 9.13 27.23
C LYS A 518 20.00 10.38 27.09
N ALA A 519 20.61 11.52 26.81
CA ALA A 519 19.91 12.80 26.62
C ALA A 519 18.92 12.70 25.43
N GLN A 520 19.27 11.96 24.37
CA GLN A 520 18.38 11.74 23.23
C GLN A 520 17.16 10.88 23.60
N LEU A 521 17.34 9.84 24.41
CA LEU A 521 16.22 9.07 24.93
C LEU A 521 15.28 9.93 25.77
N GLU A 522 15.84 10.75 26.66
CA GLU A 522 15.05 11.65 27.53
C GLU A 522 14.25 12.68 26.71
N ARG A 523 14.85 13.24 25.65
CA ARG A 523 14.16 14.12 24.71
C ARG A 523 13.05 13.39 23.95
N PHE A 524 13.30 12.17 23.51
CA PHE A 524 12.33 11.35 22.79
C PHE A 524 11.12 11.03 23.67
N ILE A 525 11.36 10.59 24.93
CA ILE A 525 10.29 10.36 25.91
C ILE A 525 9.48 11.64 26.13
N LYS A 526 10.16 12.75 26.43
CA LYS A 526 9.50 14.01 26.73
C LYS A 526 8.63 14.46 25.55
N LEU A 527 9.22 14.64 24.38
CA LEU A 527 8.53 15.21 23.24
C LEU A 527 7.41 14.31 22.72
N SER A 528 7.57 12.97 22.73
CA SER A 528 6.50 12.04 22.32
C SER A 528 5.24 12.11 23.22
N ASN A 529 5.37 12.62 24.45
CA ASN A 529 4.24 12.81 25.37
C ASN A 529 3.69 14.24 25.37
N GLU A 530 4.37 15.19 24.73
CA GLU A 530 3.96 16.60 24.64
C GLU A 530 3.26 16.95 23.32
N VAL A 531 3.52 16.22 22.23
CA VAL A 531 2.94 16.45 20.89
C VAL A 531 1.48 16.03 20.76
#